data_1fa9efb24fe443effe8d4223579aa268
#
_entry.id   1fa9efb24fe443effe8d4223579aa268
#
_cell.length_a   1.000
_cell.length_b   1.000
_cell.length_c   1.000
_cell.angle_alpha   90.00
_cell.angle_beta   90.00
_cell.angle_gamma   90.00
#
_symmetry.space_group_name_H-M   'P 1'
#
loop_
_entity.id
_entity.type
_entity.pdbx_description
1 polymer ?
#
loop_
_entity_poly.entity_id
_entity_poly.type
_entity_poly.pdbx_seq_one_letter_code
_entity_poly.pdbx_strand_id
1 'polypeptide(L)'
;MVIEGKSSGSMSASHTIIIPAIDLASDVEPLILMDDEKEPYYANPKNVVGHLPTSVNPGEQGAVWLFGHLESPFTREGAVLWDIPKLENELNNDNNINVILENDSNRFIYRVSSISIVEEAEFEIYQSDGSTLHIVTCYPRLKYDKRMIVNADLVGLDSIFD
;
A
#
# COMPACT_ATOMS: atom_id res chain seq x y z
N MET A 1 11.66 -18.08 -24.56
CA MET A 1 11.19 -17.77 -24.29
C MET A 1 10.37 -17.39 -23.78
N VAL A 2 9.98 -17.52 -23.80
CA VAL A 2 9.18 -17.03 -23.44
C VAL A 2 8.69 -16.87 -22.53
N ILE A 3 8.64 -16.96 -22.31
CA ILE A 3 8.14 -16.78 -21.41
C ILE A 3 8.14 -15.83 -20.72
N GLU A 4 8.61 -15.32 -20.89
CA GLU A 4 8.82 -14.41 -20.37
C GLU A 4 7.89 -13.58 -19.96
N GLY A 5 7.42 -13.13 -20.70
CA GLY A 5 6.48 -12.20 -20.30
C GLY A 5 5.57 -12.68 -19.29
N LYS A 6 5.43 -13.87 -19.26
CA LYS A 6 4.61 -14.35 -18.42
C LYS A 6 5.01 -14.28 -17.10
N SER A 7 6.19 -14.25 -16.88
CA SER A 7 6.62 -14.19 -15.52
C SER A 7 6.18 -12.89 -14.87
N SER A 8 6.10 -11.83 -15.61
CA SER A 8 5.70 -10.57 -14.99
C SER A 8 4.24 -10.59 -14.58
N GLY A 9 3.43 -11.34 -15.27
CA GLY A 9 2.03 -11.42 -14.90
C GLY A 9 1.70 -12.56 -13.97
N SER A 10 2.71 -13.30 -13.55
CA SER A 10 2.47 -14.49 -12.75
C SER A 10 2.57 -14.31 -11.25
N MET A 11 2.97 -13.13 -10.78
CA MET A 11 3.08 -12.89 -9.35
C MET A 11 1.71 -12.83 -8.71
N SER A 12 1.55 -13.47 -7.57
CA SER A 12 0.28 -13.43 -6.87
C SER A 12 0.18 -12.22 -5.96
N ALA A 13 -1.04 -11.84 -5.65
CA ALA A 13 -1.31 -10.71 -4.77
C ALA A 13 -0.77 -10.99 -3.37
N SER A 14 -0.37 -9.93 -2.67
CA SER A 14 0.04 -10.04 -1.29
C SER A 14 -1.17 -10.25 -0.39
N HIS A 15 -0.96 -10.93 0.72
CA HIS A 15 -2.00 -11.11 1.73
C HIS A 15 -1.59 -10.55 3.09
N THR A 16 -0.35 -10.07 3.24
CA THR A 16 0.15 -9.53 4.50
C THR A 16 1.09 -8.36 4.25
N ILE A 17 0.97 -7.33 5.09
CA ILE A 17 1.88 -6.19 5.09
C ILE A 17 2.49 -6.05 6.49
N ILE A 18 3.79 -5.81 6.55
CA ILE A 18 4.54 -5.60 7.79
C ILE A 18 5.39 -4.35 7.64
N ILE A 19 5.27 -3.42 8.60
CA ILE A 19 6.14 -2.24 8.67
C ILE A 19 6.74 -2.23 10.07
N PRO A 20 7.93 -2.80 10.24
CA PRO A 20 8.53 -2.93 11.58
C PRO A 20 8.72 -1.62 12.34
N ALA A 21 9.04 -0.54 11.62
CA ALA A 21 9.30 0.76 12.26
C ALA A 21 8.14 1.28 13.10
N ILE A 22 6.91 0.84 12.82
CA ILE A 22 5.73 1.28 13.55
C ILE A 22 4.93 0.10 14.10
N ASP A 23 5.57 -1.07 14.19
CA ASP A 23 4.93 -2.30 14.68
C ASP A 23 3.61 -2.62 13.97
N LEU A 24 3.54 -2.32 12.68
CA LEU A 24 2.35 -2.61 11.91
C LEU A 24 2.46 -4.00 11.30
N ALA A 25 1.41 -4.78 11.46
CA ALA A 25 1.24 -6.05 10.77
C ALA A 25 -0.25 -6.20 10.49
N SER A 26 -0.61 -6.42 9.25
CA SER A 26 -2.02 -6.48 8.85
C SER A 26 -2.20 -7.42 7.67
N ASP A 27 -3.42 -7.92 7.53
CA ASP A 27 -3.82 -8.59 6.31
C ASP A 27 -3.95 -7.55 5.19
N VAL A 28 -3.81 -7.99 3.96
CA VAL A 28 -4.06 -7.19 2.76
C VAL A 28 -5.14 -7.91 1.97
N GLU A 29 -6.18 -7.19 1.63
CA GLU A 29 -7.30 -7.72 0.85
C GLU A 29 -7.59 -6.81 -0.34
N PRO A 30 -8.19 -7.32 -1.41
CA PRO A 30 -8.54 -6.46 -2.53
C PRO A 30 -9.55 -5.40 -2.09
N LEU A 31 -9.42 -4.19 -2.63
CA LEU A 31 -10.48 -3.19 -2.48
C LEU A 31 -11.75 -3.72 -3.12
N ILE A 32 -12.88 -3.37 -2.54
CA ILE A 32 -14.18 -3.85 -3.00
C ILE A 32 -14.77 -2.84 -3.98
N LEU A 33 -15.07 -3.30 -5.20
CA LEU A 33 -15.72 -2.44 -6.17
C LEU A 33 -17.20 -2.35 -5.82
N MET A 34 -17.64 -1.14 -5.51
CA MET A 34 -19.04 -0.87 -5.21
C MET A 34 -19.70 -0.30 -6.44
N ASP A 35 -20.82 -0.91 -6.83
CA ASP A 35 -21.56 -0.50 -7.99
C ASP A 35 -22.68 0.45 -7.55
N ASP A 36 -22.45 1.74 -7.77
CA ASP A 36 -23.41 2.77 -7.42
C ASP A 36 -24.13 3.20 -8.70
N GLU A 37 -25.36 3.66 -8.56
CA GLU A 37 -26.16 4.10 -9.70
C GLU A 37 -25.51 5.22 -10.50
N LYS A 38 -24.66 6.02 -9.86
CA LYS A 38 -24.00 7.15 -10.51
C LYS A 38 -22.60 6.80 -11.02
N GLU A 39 -21.75 6.28 -10.15
CA GLU A 39 -20.39 5.94 -10.50
C GLU A 39 -19.90 4.78 -9.63
N PRO A 40 -19.26 3.77 -10.22
CA PRO A 40 -18.65 2.74 -9.39
C PRO A 40 -17.46 3.32 -8.62
N TYR A 41 -17.21 2.84 -7.42
CA TYR A 41 -16.09 3.27 -6.61
C TYR A 41 -15.53 2.09 -5.82
N TYR A 42 -14.28 2.20 -5.39
CA TYR A 42 -13.66 1.19 -4.55
C TYR A 42 -13.80 1.58 -3.09
N ALA A 43 -14.21 0.63 -2.27
CA ALA A 43 -14.33 0.81 -0.84
C ALA A 43 -13.19 0.06 -0.12
N ASN A 44 -12.64 0.67 0.94
CA ASN A 44 -11.63 0.01 1.75
C ASN A 44 -12.27 -1.09 2.58
N PRO A 45 -11.62 -2.25 2.69
CA PRO A 45 -12.07 -3.27 3.62
C PRO A 45 -11.88 -2.77 5.07
N LYS A 46 -12.67 -3.34 5.98
CA LYS A 46 -12.61 -2.92 7.38
C LYS A 46 -11.43 -3.56 8.08
N ASN A 47 -10.71 -2.74 8.86
CA ASN A 47 -9.62 -3.19 9.72
C ASN A 47 -8.45 -3.87 9.02
N VAL A 48 -8.35 -3.78 7.70
CA VAL A 48 -7.25 -4.34 6.93
C VAL A 48 -6.84 -3.35 5.85
N VAL A 49 -5.68 -3.59 5.25
CA VAL A 49 -5.18 -2.78 4.15
C VAL A 49 -5.79 -3.30 2.85
N GLY A 50 -6.22 -2.39 1.99
CA GLY A 50 -6.82 -2.73 0.71
C GLY A 50 -5.86 -2.57 -0.45
N HIS A 51 -5.81 -3.54 -1.35
CA HIS A 51 -4.99 -3.49 -2.56
C HIS A 51 -5.89 -3.13 -3.74
N LEU A 52 -5.50 -2.10 -4.49
CA LEU A 52 -6.24 -1.71 -5.70
C LEU A 52 -6.06 -2.82 -6.75
N PRO A 53 -7.13 -3.53 -7.13
CA PRO A 53 -6.99 -4.70 -8.00
C PRO A 53 -6.43 -4.42 -9.38
N THR A 54 -6.57 -3.18 -9.86
CA THR A 54 -6.05 -2.79 -11.17
C THR A 54 -4.58 -2.38 -11.12
N SER A 55 -3.99 -2.27 -9.91
CA SER A 55 -2.57 -2.03 -9.77
C SER A 55 -1.82 -3.37 -9.83
N VAL A 56 -0.49 -3.31 -9.98
CA VAL A 56 0.28 -4.54 -10.11
C VAL A 56 0.41 -5.26 -8.77
N ASN A 57 0.82 -6.51 -8.82
CA ASN A 57 1.13 -7.29 -7.62
C ASN A 57 2.57 -7.05 -7.20
N PRO A 58 2.91 -7.32 -5.92
CA PRO A 58 4.27 -7.12 -5.45
C PRO A 58 5.29 -7.85 -6.30
N GLY A 59 6.41 -7.20 -6.55
CA GLY A 59 7.50 -7.76 -7.34
C GLY A 59 7.37 -7.52 -8.83
N GLU A 60 6.20 -7.15 -9.29
CA GLU A 60 5.99 -6.85 -10.72
C GLU A 60 6.44 -5.43 -11.03
N GLN A 61 6.77 -5.20 -12.30
CA GLN A 61 7.09 -3.86 -12.77
C GLN A 61 5.82 -3.03 -12.75
N GLY A 62 5.90 -1.85 -12.18
CA GLY A 62 4.77 -0.95 -12.03
C GLY A 62 4.53 -0.59 -10.56
N ALA A 63 3.44 0.09 -10.31
CA ALA A 63 3.11 0.58 -8.99
C ALA A 63 2.04 -0.28 -8.31
N VAL A 64 2.35 -0.71 -7.09
CA VAL A 64 1.38 -1.37 -6.21
C VAL A 64 0.71 -0.25 -5.41
N TRP A 65 -0.61 -0.21 -5.39
CA TRP A 65 -1.34 0.80 -4.63
C TRP A 65 -2.13 0.15 -3.50
N LEU A 66 -1.82 0.56 -2.27
CA LEU A 66 -2.49 0.07 -1.07
C LEU A 66 -3.17 1.24 -0.36
N PHE A 67 -4.33 0.95 0.24
CA PHE A 67 -5.15 1.97 0.90
C PHE A 67 -5.60 1.44 2.27
N GLY A 68 -5.75 2.35 3.20
CA GLY A 68 -6.27 1.98 4.51
C GLY A 68 -6.72 3.20 5.29
N HIS A 69 -7.50 2.96 6.33
CA HIS A 69 -8.00 4.03 7.19
C HIS A 69 -6.96 4.47 8.19
N LEU A 70 -6.78 5.79 8.33
CA LEU A 70 -6.00 6.34 9.41
C LEU A 70 -6.75 6.17 10.72
N GLU A 71 -8.04 6.49 10.69
CA GLU A 71 -8.95 6.23 11.79
C GLU A 71 -10.38 6.30 11.29
N SER A 72 -11.28 5.67 12.01
CA SER A 72 -12.68 5.67 11.67
C SER A 72 -13.50 5.81 12.96
N PRO A 73 -13.49 7.00 13.56
CA PRO A 73 -14.07 7.18 14.88
C PRO A 73 -15.58 6.96 14.98
N PHE A 74 -16.28 7.12 13.86
CA PHE A 74 -17.74 7.01 13.88
C PHE A 74 -18.25 5.69 13.30
N THR A 75 -17.55 5.13 12.32
CA THR A 75 -18.03 3.94 11.63
C THR A 75 -17.39 2.65 12.11
N ARG A 76 -16.36 2.75 12.94
CA ARG A 76 -15.60 1.62 13.47
C ARG A 76 -15.02 0.73 12.37
N GLU A 77 -14.66 1.32 11.26
CA GLU A 77 -14.01 0.58 10.17
C GLU A 77 -12.54 0.34 10.44
N GLY A 78 -12.08 0.78 11.60
CA GLY A 78 -10.73 0.51 12.03
C GLY A 78 -9.77 1.67 11.84
N ALA A 79 -8.55 1.43 12.25
CA ALA A 79 -7.48 2.42 12.18
C ALA A 79 -6.18 1.71 11.84
N VAL A 80 -6.23 0.85 10.82
CA VAL A 80 -5.09 -0.01 10.48
C VAL A 80 -3.84 0.79 10.17
N LEU A 81 -3.99 1.99 9.62
CA LEU A 81 -2.86 2.86 9.30
C LEU A 81 -2.68 4.01 10.30
N TRP A 82 -3.18 3.84 11.53
CA TRP A 82 -3.11 4.86 12.58
C TRP A 82 -1.70 5.44 12.78
N ASP A 83 -0.69 4.58 12.74
CA ASP A 83 0.68 5.00 13.01
C ASP A 83 1.48 5.39 11.77
N ILE A 84 0.88 5.36 10.60
CA ILE A 84 1.57 5.73 9.36
C ILE A 84 2.22 7.14 9.45
N PRO A 85 1.58 8.16 10.04
CA PRO A 85 2.22 9.48 10.13
C PRO A 85 3.54 9.49 10.89
N LYS A 86 3.80 8.50 11.74
CA LYS A 86 5.06 8.42 12.47
C LYS A 86 6.24 8.14 11.53
N LEU A 87 5.98 7.59 10.34
CA LEU A 87 7.03 7.29 9.38
C LEU A 87 7.72 8.55 8.86
N GLU A 88 7.01 9.69 8.84
CA GLU A 88 7.60 10.93 8.37
C GLU A 88 8.77 11.32 9.27
N ASN A 89 8.60 11.19 10.58
CA ASN A 89 9.65 11.50 11.53
C ASN A 89 10.83 10.55 11.41
N GLU A 90 10.55 9.26 11.20
CA GLU A 90 11.59 8.25 11.01
C GLU A 90 12.39 8.56 9.74
N LEU A 91 11.73 8.92 8.67
CA LEU A 91 12.39 9.25 7.42
C LEU A 91 13.24 10.51 7.54
N ASN A 92 12.76 11.52 8.26
CA ASN A 92 13.49 12.77 8.48
C ASN A 92 14.74 12.57 9.33
N ASN A 93 14.80 11.49 10.11
CA ASN A 93 15.96 11.16 10.90
C ASN A 93 16.92 10.21 10.16
N ASP A 94 16.78 10.09 8.84
CA ASP A 94 17.58 9.23 7.98
C ASP A 94 17.55 7.75 8.35
N ASN A 95 16.47 7.32 9.00
CA ASN A 95 16.30 5.90 9.30
C ASN A 95 15.78 5.17 8.07
N ASN A 96 16.30 3.97 7.84
CA ASN A 96 15.79 3.13 6.77
C ASN A 96 14.48 2.51 7.21
N ILE A 97 13.45 2.69 6.39
CA ILE A 97 12.13 2.17 6.67
C ILE A 97 11.80 1.11 5.64
N ASN A 98 11.58 -0.12 6.08
CA ASN A 98 11.20 -1.21 5.20
C ASN A 98 9.72 -1.48 5.32
N VAL A 99 9.09 -1.73 4.17
CA VAL A 99 7.71 -2.23 4.10
C VAL A 99 7.81 -3.60 3.47
N ILE A 100 7.27 -4.60 4.14
CA ILE A 100 7.35 -5.98 3.69
C ILE A 100 5.96 -6.43 3.26
N LEU A 101 5.85 -6.91 2.02
CA LEU A 101 4.63 -7.53 1.53
C LEU A 101 4.89 -9.01 1.31
N GLU A 102 3.97 -9.85 1.76
CA GLU A 102 4.11 -11.30 1.60
C GLU A 102 2.93 -11.88 0.82
N ASN A 103 3.24 -12.79 -0.10
CA ASN A 103 2.25 -13.67 -0.69
C ASN A 103 2.57 -15.09 -0.25
N ASP A 104 1.96 -16.10 -0.87
CA ASP A 104 2.16 -17.48 -0.45
C ASP A 104 3.58 -18.01 -0.66
N SER A 105 4.33 -17.40 -1.56
CA SER A 105 5.64 -17.91 -1.96
C SER A 105 6.82 -17.01 -1.61
N ASN A 106 6.59 -15.72 -1.53
CA ASN A 106 7.67 -14.76 -1.44
C ASN A 106 7.41 -13.63 -0.46
N ARG A 107 8.50 -13.03 -0.02
CA ARG A 107 8.50 -11.84 0.81
C ARG A 107 9.19 -10.75 -0.01
N PHE A 108 8.47 -9.65 -0.23
CA PHE A 108 8.97 -8.52 -1.02
C PHE A 108 9.30 -7.38 -0.09
N ILE A 109 10.52 -6.85 -0.18
CA ILE A 109 10.99 -5.79 0.70
C ILE A 109 11.07 -4.50 -0.10
N TYR A 110 10.28 -3.52 0.32
CA TYR A 110 10.28 -2.18 -0.27
C TYR A 110 10.89 -1.22 0.72
N ARG A 111 11.67 -0.27 0.22
CA ARG A 111 12.25 0.78 1.08
C ARG A 111 11.58 2.11 0.81
N VAL A 112 11.14 2.77 1.86
CA VAL A 112 10.49 4.07 1.75
C VAL A 112 11.49 5.09 1.22
N SER A 113 11.10 5.78 0.14
CA SER A 113 11.93 6.81 -0.48
C SER A 113 11.43 8.21 -0.14
N SER A 114 10.14 8.38 0.02
CA SER A 114 9.56 9.69 0.34
C SER A 114 8.15 9.53 0.89
N ILE A 115 7.67 10.61 1.51
CA ILE A 115 6.28 10.68 1.96
C ILE A 115 5.72 11.98 1.40
N SER A 116 4.59 11.89 0.70
CA SER A 116 3.93 13.02 0.08
C SER A 116 2.61 13.29 0.77
N ILE A 117 2.25 14.57 0.91
CA ILE A 117 0.95 14.96 1.43
C ILE A 117 0.33 15.87 0.38
N VAL A 118 -0.81 15.45 -0.16
CA VAL A 118 -1.49 16.21 -1.21
C VAL A 118 -2.95 16.46 -0.83
N GLU A 119 -3.54 17.48 -1.43
CA GLU A 119 -4.95 17.74 -1.24
C GLU A 119 -5.75 16.60 -1.87
N GLU A 120 -6.89 16.28 -1.29
CA GLU A 120 -7.74 15.20 -1.81
C GLU A 120 -8.06 15.40 -3.29
N ALA A 121 -8.35 16.62 -3.69
CA ALA A 121 -8.70 16.94 -5.07
C ALA A 121 -7.53 16.79 -6.05
N GLU A 122 -6.31 16.77 -5.54
CA GLU A 122 -5.12 16.64 -6.37
C GLU A 122 -4.53 15.24 -6.37
N PHE A 123 -5.11 14.33 -5.61
CA PHE A 123 -4.60 12.97 -5.53
C PHE A 123 -4.89 12.22 -6.82
N GLU A 124 -3.86 11.57 -7.36
CA GLU A 124 -3.97 10.75 -8.58
C GLU A 124 -3.23 9.45 -8.41
N ILE A 125 -3.77 8.40 -9.01
CA ILE A 125 -3.10 7.10 -9.10
C ILE A 125 -2.37 7.07 -10.43
N TYR A 126 -1.10 6.71 -10.40
CA TYR A 126 -0.27 6.68 -11.59
C TYR A 126 0.49 5.36 -11.69
N GLN A 127 1.02 5.09 -12.87
CA GLN A 127 1.90 3.95 -13.10
C GLN A 127 3.35 4.40 -12.95
N SER A 128 4.23 3.46 -12.64
CA SER A 128 5.65 3.74 -12.54
C SER A 128 6.43 2.83 -13.49
N ASP A 129 7.65 3.24 -13.84
CA ASP A 129 8.51 2.44 -14.70
C ASP A 129 9.24 1.35 -13.93
N GLY A 130 9.48 1.56 -12.66
CA GLY A 130 10.11 0.56 -11.79
C GLY A 130 9.08 -0.15 -10.92
N SER A 131 9.56 -1.01 -10.05
CA SER A 131 8.69 -1.70 -9.09
C SER A 131 8.55 -0.85 -7.84
N THR A 132 7.42 -0.20 -7.68
CA THR A 132 7.17 0.72 -6.57
C THR A 132 5.93 0.32 -5.78
N LEU A 133 5.83 0.89 -4.58
CA LEU A 133 4.72 0.69 -3.67
C LEU A 133 4.27 2.03 -3.13
N HIS A 134 2.97 2.24 -3.08
CA HIS A 134 2.39 3.46 -2.54
C HIS A 134 1.29 3.09 -1.55
N ILE A 135 1.40 3.63 -0.34
CA ILE A 135 0.42 3.39 0.73
C ILE A 135 -0.28 4.71 1.01
N VAL A 136 -1.59 4.72 0.86
CA VAL A 136 -2.40 5.94 0.90
C VAL A 136 -3.37 5.89 2.07
N THR A 137 -3.43 6.98 2.83
CA THR A 137 -4.45 7.15 3.86
C THR A 137 -4.95 8.59 3.86
N CYS A 138 -6.12 8.81 4.46
CA CYS A 138 -6.65 10.16 4.66
C CYS A 138 -5.86 10.87 5.76
N TYR A 139 -5.69 12.18 5.66
CA TYR A 139 -4.85 12.94 6.56
C TYR A 139 -5.29 14.41 6.56
N PRO A 140 -5.12 15.18 7.64
CA PRO A 140 -4.79 14.72 8.98
C PRO A 140 -6.05 14.22 9.72
N ARG A 141 -5.86 13.70 10.93
CA ARG A 141 -6.98 13.23 11.74
C ARG A 141 -8.01 14.33 11.92
N LEU A 142 -9.27 13.94 11.93
CA LEU A 142 -10.43 14.80 12.14
C LEU A 142 -10.76 15.75 10.98
N LYS A 143 -9.86 15.93 10.04
CA LYS A 143 -10.12 16.77 8.86
C LYS A 143 -10.23 15.91 7.61
N TYR A 144 -9.30 14.99 7.41
CA TYR A 144 -9.27 14.04 6.28
C TYR A 144 -9.34 14.70 4.89
N ASP A 145 -8.96 15.97 4.80
CA ASP A 145 -9.03 16.72 3.55
C ASP A 145 -7.79 16.54 2.67
N LYS A 146 -6.82 15.80 3.16
CA LYS A 146 -5.60 15.49 2.43
C LYS A 146 -5.39 13.99 2.34
N ARG A 147 -4.43 13.60 1.51
CA ARG A 147 -3.97 12.21 1.41
C ARG A 147 -2.50 12.17 1.75
N MET A 148 -2.12 11.27 2.64
CA MET A 148 -0.71 10.98 2.93
C MET A 148 -0.34 9.75 2.13
N ILE A 149 0.75 9.82 1.39
CA ILE A 149 1.22 8.75 0.52
C ILE A 149 2.63 8.38 0.92
N VAL A 150 2.82 7.12 1.32
CA VAL A 150 4.15 6.58 1.59
C VAL A 150 4.63 5.94 0.30
N ASN A 151 5.73 6.44 -0.26
CA ASN A 151 6.30 5.96 -1.51
C ASN A 151 7.52 5.12 -1.23
N ALA A 152 7.61 3.95 -1.84
CA ALA A 152 8.70 3.01 -1.60
C ALA A 152 9.10 2.30 -2.89
N ASP A 153 10.37 1.84 -2.92
CA ASP A 153 10.93 1.11 -4.05
C ASP A 153 11.28 -0.30 -3.64
N LEU A 154 11.08 -1.25 -4.53
CA LEU A 154 11.45 -2.64 -4.28
C LEU A 154 12.96 -2.76 -4.17
N VAL A 155 13.45 -3.31 -3.07
CA VAL A 155 14.89 -3.48 -2.83
C VAL A 155 15.30 -4.93 -2.56
N GLY A 156 14.35 -5.81 -2.32
CA GLY A 156 14.68 -7.20 -2.02
C GLY A 156 13.53 -8.16 -2.23
N LEU A 157 13.88 -9.40 -2.43
CA LEU A 157 12.93 -10.49 -2.62
C LEU A 157 13.50 -11.75 -1.98
N ASP A 158 12.75 -12.33 -1.07
CA ASP A 158 13.12 -13.60 -0.44
C ASP A 158 12.03 -14.62 -0.65
N SER A 159 12.42 -15.88 -0.81
CA SER A 159 11.48 -16.97 -0.82
C SER A 159 11.07 -17.30 0.62
N ILE A 160 9.80 -17.56 0.85
CA ILE A 160 9.31 -18.01 2.15
C ILE A 160 9.65 -19.49 2.33
N PHE A 161 9.78 -20.21 1.21
CA PHE A 161 10.16 -21.61 1.24
C PHE A 161 11.63 -21.76 0.87
N ASP A 162 12.39 -22.41 1.71
CA ASP A 162 13.82 -22.69 1.46
C ASP A 162 14.01 -24.07 0.89
#